data_ae0dcc225c34d8ea112ada2acba622a1
#
_entry.id   ae0dcc225c34d8ea112ada2acba622a1
#
_cell.length_a   1.000
_cell.length_b   1.000
_cell.length_c   1.000
_cell.angle_alpha   90.00
_cell.angle_beta   90.00
_cell.angle_gamma   90.00
#
_symmetry.space_group_name_H-M   'P 1'
#
loop_
_entity.id
_entity.type
_entity.pdbx_description
1 polymer ?
#
loop_
_entity_poly.entity_id
_entity_poly.type
_entity_poly.pdbx_seq_one_letter_code
_entity_poly.pdbx_strand_id
1 'polypeptide(L)'
;MSDLLANLNAPQLAAVTLPPQHALILAGAGSGKTRVLTTRIAWLISTGQVGPQGILAVTFTNKAAKEMQSRLAAMLPINTRGMWIGTFHGLCNRFLRAHYREAGLPAQFQILDAADQLAAIKRLLKNLNVDDQKFPPRELMHFINAHKEQGIRAAQAEAYDQFTSRRVAWYAEYEAQCQREGVVDFAELLLRSYELLQRNEPLCHHYQARFRHILVDEFQDTNRLQYAWLKLLAGRGGVPPEGGGACLFAVGDDDQSIYAFRGAEIGNMRDLQREFELANVIRLEQNYRSHGNILDAANSLIKQNRGRLGKNLWTEAGAGEPIRVFEAFSDIDEARFIVEEIGDLVRAGAPRDQMAVLYRSNAQSRVLEHQLFTLAVPYRVHGGLRFFDRQEVKHALAYLRLIANPDDDTAFARVVNFPTRGIGTRSIEALQEAARCANSSLYNAAASLAGKAGTSLARFVRLIEDLRSETRDLLLPEVIDRIIDRSGLRQHYLTDKEGQDRIENLDELINAATGFLREEGGASGDGDAMPDGGPLAAFLAHASLEAGEHQAGEGQEAVQLMTVHAAKGLEFDVVFISGLEQGLFPHENATLERDGLEEERRLM
;
A
#
# COMPACT_ATOMS: atom_id res chain seq x y z
N MET A 1 -27.30 -19.89 11.39
CA MET A 1 -27.04 -20.08 9.95
C MET A 1 -28.02 -19.34 9.04
N SER A 2 -29.33 -19.36 9.34
CA SER A 2 -30.34 -18.59 8.57
C SER A 2 -30.07 -17.09 8.55
N ASP A 3 -29.52 -16.54 9.62
CA ASP A 3 -29.25 -15.11 9.79
C ASP A 3 -28.10 -14.59 8.90
N LEU A 4 -27.06 -15.41 8.70
CA LEU A 4 -25.87 -15.07 7.89
C LEU A 4 -26.22 -14.86 6.39
N LEU A 5 -27.22 -15.56 5.88
CA LEU A 5 -27.63 -15.55 4.46
C LEU A 5 -28.90 -14.73 4.22
N ALA A 6 -29.58 -14.26 5.26
CA ALA A 6 -30.94 -13.72 5.21
C ALA A 6 -31.12 -12.47 4.33
N ASN A 7 -30.06 -11.70 4.12
CA ASN A 7 -30.13 -10.42 3.40
C ASN A 7 -29.29 -10.41 2.10
N LEU A 8 -29.04 -11.57 1.51
CA LEU A 8 -28.34 -11.69 0.24
C LEU A 8 -29.35 -11.79 -0.91
N ASN A 9 -29.09 -11.09 -2.01
CA ASN A 9 -29.83 -11.33 -3.25
C ASN A 9 -29.43 -12.67 -3.89
N ALA A 10 -30.17 -13.15 -4.88
CA ALA A 10 -29.94 -14.46 -5.49
C ALA A 10 -28.51 -14.65 -6.04
N PRO A 11 -27.90 -13.70 -6.81
CA PRO A 11 -26.50 -13.81 -7.24
C PRO A 11 -25.50 -13.81 -6.08
N GLN A 12 -25.70 -12.96 -5.06
CA GLN A 12 -24.85 -12.93 -3.86
C GLN A 12 -24.92 -14.26 -3.09
N LEU A 13 -26.14 -14.79 -2.92
CA LEU A 13 -26.34 -16.09 -2.27
C LEU A 13 -25.63 -17.21 -3.04
N ALA A 14 -25.79 -17.24 -4.37
CA ALA A 14 -25.09 -18.20 -5.23
C ALA A 14 -23.58 -18.11 -5.09
N ALA A 15 -23.01 -16.91 -5.03
CA ALA A 15 -21.58 -16.69 -4.82
C ALA A 15 -21.10 -17.16 -3.43
N VAL A 16 -21.85 -16.83 -2.37
CA VAL A 16 -21.51 -17.19 -0.99
C VAL A 16 -21.55 -18.69 -0.78
N THR A 17 -22.57 -19.37 -1.32
CA THR A 17 -22.78 -20.81 -1.10
C THR A 17 -22.17 -21.72 -2.17
N LEU A 18 -21.38 -21.15 -3.08
CA LEU A 18 -20.71 -21.88 -4.14
C LEU A 18 -19.91 -23.06 -3.56
N PRO A 19 -19.99 -24.26 -4.14
CA PRO A 19 -19.15 -25.39 -3.73
C PRO A 19 -17.65 -25.06 -3.77
N PRO A 20 -16.78 -25.87 -3.13
CA PRO A 20 -15.34 -25.70 -3.21
C PRO A 20 -14.84 -25.85 -4.66
N GLN A 21 -14.70 -24.74 -5.37
CA GLN A 21 -14.21 -24.64 -6.74
C GLN A 21 -13.60 -23.26 -6.99
N HIS A 22 -12.84 -23.14 -8.07
CA HIS A 22 -12.37 -21.84 -8.53
C HIS A 22 -13.54 -21.01 -9.06
N ALA A 23 -13.53 -19.72 -8.78
CA ALA A 23 -14.59 -18.82 -9.21
C ALA A 23 -14.09 -17.41 -9.49
N LEU A 24 -14.70 -16.78 -10.47
CA LEU A 24 -14.60 -15.34 -10.73
C LEU A 24 -15.97 -14.71 -10.50
N ILE A 25 -16.03 -13.72 -9.62
CA ILE A 25 -17.21 -12.94 -9.31
C ILE A 25 -16.99 -11.55 -9.91
N LEU A 26 -17.73 -11.24 -10.95
CA LEU A 26 -17.77 -9.89 -11.53
C LEU A 26 -18.75 -9.05 -10.73
N ALA A 27 -18.22 -8.18 -9.89
CA ALA A 27 -19.03 -7.44 -8.92
C ALA A 27 -18.88 -5.94 -9.17
N GLY A 28 -19.92 -5.30 -9.70
CA GLY A 28 -19.93 -3.88 -9.98
C GLY A 28 -19.77 -3.00 -8.74
N ALA A 29 -19.58 -1.70 -8.95
CA ALA A 29 -19.56 -0.73 -7.87
C ALA A 29 -20.83 -0.84 -7.02
N GLY A 30 -20.71 -0.73 -5.69
CA GLY A 30 -21.87 -0.75 -4.79
C GLY A 30 -22.70 -2.05 -4.79
N SER A 31 -22.23 -3.15 -5.41
CA SER A 31 -22.94 -4.44 -5.48
C SER A 31 -22.68 -5.36 -4.27
N GLY A 32 -21.89 -4.91 -3.29
CA GLY A 32 -21.59 -5.67 -2.08
C GLY A 32 -20.44 -6.66 -2.21
N LYS A 33 -19.40 -6.35 -3.01
CA LYS A 33 -18.16 -7.16 -3.14
C LYS A 33 -17.63 -7.67 -1.81
N THR A 34 -17.26 -6.75 -0.91
CA THR A 34 -16.69 -7.07 0.40
C THR A 34 -17.68 -7.86 1.28
N ARG A 35 -19.00 -7.58 1.16
CA ARG A 35 -20.04 -8.34 1.86
C ARG A 35 -20.06 -9.80 1.42
N VAL A 36 -20.01 -10.06 0.11
CA VAL A 36 -19.96 -11.42 -0.43
C VAL A 36 -18.71 -12.15 0.03
N LEU A 37 -17.54 -11.51 -0.01
CA LEU A 37 -16.28 -12.09 0.47
C LEU A 37 -16.33 -12.44 1.96
N THR A 38 -16.71 -11.50 2.81
CA THR A 38 -16.77 -11.73 4.27
C THR A 38 -17.82 -12.76 4.64
N THR A 39 -18.99 -12.71 4.01
CA THR A 39 -20.06 -13.69 4.26
C THR A 39 -19.65 -15.09 3.79
N ARG A 40 -18.94 -15.22 2.64
CA ARG A 40 -18.41 -16.50 2.19
C ARG A 40 -17.40 -17.08 3.18
N ILE A 41 -16.46 -16.29 3.68
CA ILE A 41 -15.51 -16.74 4.71
C ILE A 41 -16.26 -17.22 5.94
N ALA A 42 -17.22 -16.43 6.43
CA ALA A 42 -18.01 -16.78 7.58
C ALA A 42 -18.84 -18.05 7.35
N TRP A 43 -19.40 -18.22 6.16
CA TRP A 43 -20.18 -19.41 5.78
C TRP A 43 -19.31 -20.66 5.73
N LEU A 44 -18.12 -20.60 5.09
CA LEU A 44 -17.19 -21.72 5.00
C LEU A 44 -16.75 -22.21 6.38
N ILE A 45 -16.47 -21.29 7.30
CA ILE A 45 -16.09 -21.62 8.68
C ILE A 45 -17.28 -22.15 9.47
N SER A 46 -18.43 -21.50 9.41
CA SER A 46 -19.64 -21.89 10.18
C SER A 46 -20.21 -23.23 9.75
N THR A 47 -20.02 -23.61 8.48
CA THR A 47 -20.43 -24.93 7.96
C THR A 47 -19.38 -26.03 8.18
N GLY A 48 -18.25 -25.70 8.78
CA GLY A 48 -17.17 -26.66 9.07
C GLY A 48 -16.39 -27.11 7.83
N GLN A 49 -16.54 -26.44 6.69
CA GLN A 49 -15.83 -26.80 5.45
C GLN A 49 -14.33 -26.48 5.57
N VAL A 50 -13.98 -25.44 6.33
CA VAL A 50 -12.60 -25.06 6.56
C VAL A 50 -12.46 -24.42 7.95
N GLY A 51 -11.32 -24.63 8.61
CA GLY A 51 -10.95 -23.89 9.81
C GLY A 51 -10.34 -22.52 9.46
N PRO A 52 -10.29 -21.57 10.41
CA PRO A 52 -9.75 -20.22 10.20
C PRO A 52 -8.35 -20.19 9.58
N GLN A 53 -7.48 -21.15 9.96
CA GLN A 53 -6.11 -21.27 9.46
C GLN A 53 -6.03 -21.71 7.99
N GLY A 54 -7.09 -22.28 7.45
CA GLY A 54 -7.17 -22.74 6.05
C GLY A 54 -7.64 -21.65 5.07
N ILE A 55 -7.81 -20.41 5.54
CA ILE A 55 -8.23 -19.28 4.70
C ILE A 55 -7.07 -18.32 4.52
N LEU A 56 -6.83 -17.94 3.26
CA LEU A 56 -6.01 -16.82 2.84
C LEU A 56 -6.93 -15.79 2.18
N ALA A 57 -7.06 -14.59 2.77
CA ALA A 57 -7.84 -13.51 2.21
C ALA A 57 -6.94 -12.32 1.86
N VAL A 58 -6.92 -11.95 0.59
CA VAL A 58 -6.04 -10.91 0.06
C VAL A 58 -6.87 -9.71 -0.32
N THR A 59 -6.49 -8.54 0.16
CA THR A 59 -7.08 -7.25 -0.17
C THR A 59 -6.04 -6.32 -0.77
N PHE A 60 -6.50 -5.21 -1.35
CA PHE A 60 -5.58 -4.25 -1.95
C PHE A 60 -5.04 -3.23 -0.93
N THR A 61 -5.80 -2.93 0.13
CA THR A 61 -5.45 -1.93 1.15
C THR A 61 -5.52 -2.51 2.57
N ASN A 62 -4.69 -1.99 3.48
CA ASN A 62 -4.73 -2.38 4.90
C ASN A 62 -6.06 -1.98 5.54
N LYS A 63 -6.67 -0.86 5.13
CA LYS A 63 -8.01 -0.46 5.58
C LYS A 63 -9.04 -1.52 5.24
N ALA A 64 -9.06 -2.02 4.00
CA ALA A 64 -9.96 -3.10 3.58
C ALA A 64 -9.70 -4.40 4.35
N ALA A 65 -8.44 -4.73 4.64
CA ALA A 65 -8.07 -5.88 5.46
C ALA A 65 -8.59 -5.76 6.89
N LYS A 66 -8.39 -4.60 7.54
CA LYS A 66 -8.91 -4.31 8.91
C LYS A 66 -10.44 -4.36 8.93
N GLU A 67 -11.10 -3.78 7.94
CA GLU A 67 -12.56 -3.82 7.82
C GLU A 67 -13.08 -5.25 7.65
N MET A 68 -12.44 -6.04 6.79
CA MET A 68 -12.77 -7.46 6.62
C MET A 68 -12.63 -8.23 7.93
N GLN A 69 -11.54 -8.02 8.67
CA GLN A 69 -11.31 -8.65 9.99
C GLN A 69 -12.38 -8.23 11.01
N SER A 70 -12.72 -6.94 11.07
CA SER A 70 -13.75 -6.42 11.97
C SER A 70 -15.12 -7.03 11.67
N ARG A 71 -15.51 -7.09 10.39
CA ARG A 71 -16.78 -7.71 9.96
C ARG A 71 -16.82 -9.19 10.29
N LEU A 72 -15.73 -9.93 10.06
CA LEU A 72 -15.65 -11.35 10.41
C LEU A 72 -15.72 -11.58 11.93
N ALA A 73 -15.07 -10.75 12.73
CA ALA A 73 -15.15 -10.82 14.19
C ALA A 73 -16.58 -10.58 14.71
N ALA A 74 -17.36 -9.73 14.02
CA ALA A 74 -18.78 -9.52 14.35
C ALA A 74 -19.68 -10.69 13.91
N MET A 75 -19.33 -11.40 12.83
CA MET A 75 -20.13 -12.50 12.28
C MET A 75 -19.83 -13.85 12.93
N LEU A 76 -18.63 -14.03 13.46
CA LEU A 76 -18.14 -15.33 13.94
C LEU A 76 -17.76 -15.27 15.42
N PRO A 77 -18.21 -16.22 16.26
CA PRO A 77 -17.83 -16.30 17.66
C PRO A 77 -16.45 -16.97 17.83
N ILE A 78 -15.46 -16.57 17.01
CA ILE A 78 -14.11 -17.14 16.99
C ILE A 78 -13.05 -16.04 17.03
N ASN A 79 -11.84 -16.40 17.42
CA ASN A 79 -10.68 -15.52 17.31
C ASN A 79 -10.20 -15.48 15.85
N THR A 80 -10.34 -14.32 15.20
CA THR A 80 -9.92 -14.11 13.80
C THR A 80 -8.46 -13.68 13.66
N ARG A 81 -7.76 -13.39 14.77
CA ARG A 81 -6.39 -12.81 14.76
C ARG A 81 -5.34 -13.72 14.13
N GLY A 82 -5.52 -15.05 14.16
CA GLY A 82 -4.60 -15.99 13.51
C GLY A 82 -4.81 -16.20 12.01
N MET A 83 -5.85 -15.61 11.44
CA MET A 83 -6.16 -15.75 10.00
C MET A 83 -5.14 -15.01 9.13
N TRP A 84 -4.96 -15.49 7.90
CA TRP A 84 -4.14 -14.83 6.91
C TRP A 84 -5.00 -13.87 6.08
N ILE A 85 -5.28 -12.69 6.65
CA ILE A 85 -6.02 -11.60 6.02
C ILE A 85 -5.11 -10.39 5.94
N GLY A 86 -4.87 -9.86 4.74
CA GLY A 86 -3.96 -8.72 4.56
C GLY A 86 -3.79 -8.32 3.11
N THR A 87 -2.89 -7.36 2.88
CA THR A 87 -2.43 -6.98 1.55
C THR A 87 -1.40 -7.97 1.03
N PHE A 88 -1.17 -8.00 -0.30
CA PHE A 88 -0.10 -8.82 -0.88
C PHE A 88 1.23 -8.62 -0.18
N HIS A 89 1.67 -7.38 -0.02
CA HIS A 89 2.95 -7.06 0.62
C HIS A 89 2.98 -7.45 2.10
N GLY A 90 1.89 -7.22 2.83
CA GLY A 90 1.78 -7.62 4.24
C GLY A 90 1.88 -9.13 4.43
N LEU A 91 1.18 -9.90 3.59
CA LEU A 91 1.20 -11.36 3.60
C LEU A 91 2.56 -11.92 3.16
N CYS A 92 3.20 -11.34 2.12
CA CYS A 92 4.54 -11.69 1.70
C CYS A 92 5.58 -11.37 2.78
N ASN A 93 5.47 -10.22 3.46
CA ASN A 93 6.32 -9.89 4.60
C ASN A 93 6.17 -10.93 5.72
N ARG A 94 4.93 -11.27 6.10
CA ARG A 94 4.66 -12.32 7.11
C ARG A 94 5.27 -13.67 6.70
N PHE A 95 5.14 -14.05 5.43
CA PHE A 95 5.72 -15.25 4.86
C PHE A 95 7.26 -15.24 4.94
N LEU A 96 7.90 -14.15 4.48
CA LEU A 96 9.35 -14.02 4.49
C LEU A 96 9.94 -13.94 5.90
N ARG A 97 9.22 -13.33 6.86
CA ARG A 97 9.63 -13.34 8.29
C ARG A 97 9.65 -14.75 8.86
N ALA A 98 8.66 -15.58 8.51
CA ALA A 98 8.62 -16.98 8.95
C ALA A 98 9.72 -17.83 8.30
N HIS A 99 10.17 -17.49 7.09
CA HIS A 99 11.10 -18.28 6.26
C HIS A 99 12.33 -17.48 5.84
N TYR A 100 12.82 -16.58 6.71
CA TYR A 100 13.91 -15.66 6.38
C TYR A 100 15.19 -16.40 5.98
N ARG A 101 15.51 -17.55 6.60
CA ARG A 101 16.69 -18.35 6.28
C ARG A 101 16.63 -18.93 4.89
N GLU A 102 15.51 -19.55 4.56
CA GLU A 102 15.25 -20.13 3.22
C GLU A 102 15.17 -19.05 2.15
N ALA A 103 14.71 -17.86 2.52
CA ALA A 103 14.70 -16.69 1.65
C ALA A 103 16.08 -16.02 1.49
N GLY A 104 17.10 -16.45 2.27
CA GLY A 104 18.43 -15.84 2.24
C GLY A 104 18.43 -14.42 2.81
N LEU A 105 17.56 -14.13 3.80
CA LEU A 105 17.44 -12.85 4.47
C LEU A 105 17.95 -12.94 5.92
N PRO A 106 18.44 -11.85 6.51
CA PRO A 106 18.65 -11.80 7.95
C PRO A 106 17.30 -11.83 8.69
N ALA A 107 17.28 -12.33 9.92
CA ALA A 107 16.06 -12.41 10.74
C ALA A 107 15.34 -11.05 10.88
N GLN A 108 16.12 -9.98 10.96
CA GLN A 108 15.65 -8.60 11.14
C GLN A 108 15.84 -7.75 9.87
N PHE A 109 15.59 -8.31 8.68
CA PHE A 109 15.68 -7.52 7.46
C PHE A 109 14.77 -6.29 7.52
N GLN A 110 15.21 -5.18 6.92
CA GLN A 110 14.44 -3.92 6.90
C GLN A 110 13.78 -3.72 5.54
N ILE A 111 12.62 -3.06 5.56
CA ILE A 111 11.87 -2.72 4.35
C ILE A 111 12.18 -1.27 4.01
N LEU A 112 12.67 -1.04 2.78
CA LEU A 112 12.89 0.30 2.25
C LEU A 112 11.57 0.87 1.72
N ASP A 113 11.20 2.07 2.17
CA ASP A 113 10.16 2.84 1.50
C ASP A 113 10.70 3.42 0.16
N ALA A 114 9.79 4.04 -0.63
CA ALA A 114 10.18 4.59 -1.94
C ALA A 114 11.26 5.69 -1.84
N ALA A 115 11.27 6.48 -0.76
CA ALA A 115 12.28 7.53 -0.56
C ALA A 115 13.62 6.93 -0.15
N ASP A 116 13.61 5.91 0.69
CA ASP A 116 14.81 5.19 1.12
C ASP A 116 15.39 4.36 -0.03
N GLN A 117 14.54 3.72 -0.85
CA GLN A 117 14.96 3.05 -2.08
C GLN A 117 15.65 4.03 -3.03
N LEU A 118 15.05 5.20 -3.26
CA LEU A 118 15.65 6.23 -4.11
C LEU A 118 16.98 6.74 -3.53
N ALA A 119 17.07 6.91 -2.20
CA ALA A 119 18.31 7.32 -1.54
C ALA A 119 19.42 6.25 -1.68
N ALA A 120 19.07 4.97 -1.54
CA ALA A 120 19.99 3.85 -1.77
C ALA A 120 20.50 3.81 -3.21
N ILE A 121 19.62 4.01 -4.19
CA ILE A 121 19.98 4.08 -5.62
C ILE A 121 20.88 5.30 -5.91
N LYS A 122 20.58 6.48 -5.35
CA LYS A 122 21.44 7.68 -5.48
C LYS A 122 22.83 7.41 -4.94
N ARG A 123 22.94 6.79 -3.78
CA ARG A 123 24.21 6.39 -3.16
C ARG A 123 24.96 5.40 -4.06
N LEU A 124 24.29 4.40 -4.60
CA LEU A 124 24.86 3.43 -5.53
C LEU A 124 25.43 4.11 -6.78
N LEU A 125 24.63 4.92 -7.48
CA LEU A 125 25.05 5.61 -8.72
C LEU A 125 26.24 6.54 -8.46
N LYS A 126 26.24 7.23 -7.31
CA LYS A 126 27.38 8.07 -6.90
C LYS A 126 28.66 7.24 -6.69
N ASN A 127 28.56 6.09 -6.03
CA ASN A 127 29.71 5.19 -5.81
C ASN A 127 30.26 4.60 -7.13
N LEU A 128 29.42 4.44 -8.12
CA LEU A 128 29.78 3.99 -9.47
C LEU A 128 30.24 5.14 -10.39
N ASN A 129 30.35 6.38 -9.87
CA ASN A 129 30.67 7.58 -10.63
C ASN A 129 29.76 7.81 -11.83
N VAL A 130 28.49 7.53 -11.70
CA VAL A 130 27.47 7.74 -12.73
C VAL A 130 26.92 9.16 -12.61
N ASP A 131 26.83 9.85 -13.74
CA ASP A 131 26.24 11.19 -13.85
C ASP A 131 24.71 11.09 -13.66
N ASP A 132 24.20 11.66 -12.56
CA ASP A 132 22.80 11.62 -12.17
C ASP A 132 21.92 12.57 -13.02
N GLN A 133 22.48 13.54 -13.73
CA GLN A 133 21.76 14.36 -14.71
C GLN A 133 21.47 13.57 -15.99
N LYS A 134 22.43 12.73 -16.41
CA LYS A 134 22.30 11.90 -17.60
C LYS A 134 21.48 10.62 -17.32
N PHE A 135 21.55 10.11 -16.11
CA PHE A 135 20.86 8.90 -15.67
C PHE A 135 20.13 9.17 -14.35
N PRO A 136 18.94 9.76 -14.41
CA PRO A 136 18.19 10.13 -13.23
C PRO A 136 17.90 8.91 -12.31
N PRO A 137 18.25 8.98 -11.03
CA PRO A 137 18.05 7.86 -10.10
C PRO A 137 16.61 7.34 -10.02
N ARG A 138 15.62 8.22 -10.22
CA ARG A 138 14.20 7.84 -10.27
C ARG A 138 13.89 6.92 -11.43
N GLU A 139 14.47 7.17 -12.61
CA GLU A 139 14.27 6.30 -13.78
C GLU A 139 14.86 4.90 -13.55
N LEU A 140 16.03 4.82 -12.89
CA LEU A 140 16.59 3.52 -12.51
C LEU A 140 15.70 2.82 -11.49
N MET A 141 15.16 3.53 -10.51
CA MET A 141 14.21 2.97 -9.54
C MET A 141 12.97 2.40 -10.24
N HIS A 142 12.39 3.16 -11.18
CA HIS A 142 11.25 2.67 -11.97
C HIS A 142 11.60 1.44 -12.80
N PHE A 143 12.79 1.45 -13.44
CA PHE A 143 13.28 0.31 -14.19
C PHE A 143 13.41 -0.95 -13.32
N ILE A 144 14.01 -0.83 -12.14
CA ILE A 144 14.17 -1.95 -11.18
C ILE A 144 12.80 -2.47 -10.73
N ASN A 145 11.91 -1.59 -10.30
CA ASN A 145 10.59 -1.98 -9.80
C ASN A 145 9.76 -2.65 -10.89
N ALA A 146 9.73 -2.09 -12.11
CA ALA A 146 9.01 -2.68 -13.24
C ALA A 146 9.51 -4.10 -13.58
N HIS A 147 10.81 -4.36 -13.53
CA HIS A 147 11.36 -5.70 -13.74
C HIS A 147 10.98 -6.65 -12.61
N LYS A 148 11.12 -6.22 -11.35
CA LYS A 148 10.74 -7.05 -10.19
C LYS A 148 9.25 -7.40 -10.20
N GLU A 149 8.38 -6.46 -10.56
CA GLU A 149 6.93 -6.68 -10.67
C GLU A 149 6.54 -7.63 -11.81
N GLN A 150 7.43 -7.81 -12.79
CA GLN A 150 7.31 -8.83 -13.83
C GLN A 150 7.95 -10.16 -13.44
N GLY A 151 8.58 -10.26 -12.29
CA GLY A 151 9.29 -11.45 -11.85
C GLY A 151 10.71 -11.59 -12.43
N ILE A 152 11.30 -10.50 -12.92
CA ILE A 152 12.58 -10.51 -13.64
C ILE A 152 13.68 -9.95 -12.74
N ARG A 153 14.70 -10.78 -12.46
CA ARG A 153 15.94 -10.40 -11.81
C ARG A 153 16.91 -9.72 -12.79
N ALA A 154 17.88 -8.98 -12.24
CA ALA A 154 18.93 -8.38 -13.07
C ALA A 154 19.62 -9.40 -14.01
N ALA A 155 19.89 -10.61 -13.54
CA ALA A 155 20.50 -11.67 -14.34
C ALA A 155 19.63 -12.19 -15.51
N GLN A 156 18.32 -11.90 -15.49
CA GLN A 156 17.35 -12.34 -16.50
C GLN A 156 16.86 -11.16 -17.35
N ALA A 157 17.22 -9.93 -16.98
CA ALA A 157 16.80 -8.74 -17.69
C ALA A 157 17.49 -8.64 -19.06
N GLU A 158 16.69 -8.47 -20.11
CA GLU A 158 17.21 -8.32 -21.47
C GLU A 158 17.74 -6.91 -21.70
N ALA A 159 18.85 -6.81 -22.44
CA ALA A 159 19.50 -5.57 -22.78
C ALA A 159 19.57 -5.42 -24.31
N TYR A 160 18.79 -4.50 -24.86
CA TYR A 160 18.67 -4.30 -26.30
C TYR A 160 19.68 -3.28 -26.85
N ASP A 161 20.21 -2.43 -25.98
CA ASP A 161 21.17 -1.38 -26.33
C ASP A 161 22.16 -1.11 -25.19
N GLN A 162 23.14 -0.25 -25.43
CA GLN A 162 24.16 0.11 -24.46
C GLN A 162 23.56 0.82 -23.22
N PHE A 163 22.47 1.56 -23.38
CA PHE A 163 21.82 2.27 -22.30
C PHE A 163 21.11 1.29 -21.35
N THR A 164 20.35 0.37 -21.92
CA THR A 164 19.67 -0.70 -21.15
C THR A 164 20.68 -1.64 -20.49
N SER A 165 21.79 -1.99 -21.20
CA SER A 165 22.87 -2.81 -20.60
C SER A 165 23.45 -2.20 -19.34
N ARG A 166 23.63 -0.88 -19.31
CA ARG A 166 24.09 -0.17 -18.11
C ARG A 166 23.06 -0.23 -16.98
N ARG A 167 21.78 -0.01 -17.27
CA ARG A 167 20.70 -0.11 -16.27
C ARG A 167 20.61 -1.50 -15.67
N VAL A 168 20.76 -2.54 -16.48
CA VAL A 168 20.78 -3.94 -16.01
C VAL A 168 22.00 -4.19 -15.10
N ALA A 169 23.18 -3.69 -15.47
CA ALA A 169 24.37 -3.79 -14.62
C ALA A 169 24.17 -3.08 -13.26
N TRP A 170 23.59 -1.87 -13.25
CA TRP A 170 23.30 -1.14 -12.01
C TRP A 170 22.17 -1.80 -11.20
N TYR A 171 21.22 -2.47 -11.86
CA TYR A 171 20.22 -3.27 -11.16
C TYR A 171 20.86 -4.44 -10.41
N ALA A 172 21.83 -5.14 -11.04
CA ALA A 172 22.58 -6.21 -10.37
C ALA A 172 23.38 -5.69 -9.15
N GLU A 173 24.01 -4.53 -9.29
CA GLU A 173 24.73 -3.88 -8.18
C GLU A 173 23.77 -3.46 -7.05
N TYR A 174 22.56 -2.97 -7.40
CA TYR A 174 21.53 -2.64 -6.42
C TYR A 174 21.05 -3.88 -5.66
N GLU A 175 20.80 -5.02 -6.34
CA GLU A 175 20.45 -6.29 -5.68
C GLU A 175 21.56 -6.75 -4.72
N ALA A 176 22.81 -6.67 -5.16
CA ALA A 176 23.96 -7.01 -4.33
C ALA A 176 24.11 -6.08 -3.12
N GLN A 177 23.84 -4.78 -3.28
CA GLN A 177 23.85 -3.81 -2.18
C GLN A 177 22.75 -4.14 -1.16
N CYS A 178 21.50 -4.32 -1.60
CA CYS A 178 20.40 -4.66 -0.70
C CYS A 178 20.66 -5.96 0.07
N GLN A 179 21.26 -6.96 -0.58
CA GLN A 179 21.62 -8.21 0.08
C GLN A 179 22.71 -8.01 1.16
N ARG A 180 23.73 -7.19 0.90
CA ARG A 180 24.78 -6.86 1.91
C ARG A 180 24.22 -6.08 3.09
N GLU A 181 23.33 -5.11 2.83
CA GLU A 181 22.73 -4.25 3.86
C GLU A 181 21.58 -4.96 4.62
N GLY A 182 21.13 -6.13 4.16
CA GLY A 182 20.00 -6.85 4.77
C GLY A 182 18.69 -6.12 4.65
N VAL A 183 18.47 -5.42 3.54
CA VAL A 183 17.28 -4.62 3.26
C VAL A 183 16.54 -5.16 2.03
N VAL A 184 15.23 -4.92 1.98
CA VAL A 184 14.36 -5.27 0.85
C VAL A 184 13.47 -4.08 0.48
N ASP A 185 13.24 -3.86 -0.80
CA ASP A 185 12.21 -2.93 -1.26
C ASP A 185 10.82 -3.61 -1.36
N PHE A 186 9.77 -2.83 -1.60
CA PHE A 186 8.41 -3.38 -1.69
C PHE A 186 8.27 -4.45 -2.78
N ALA A 187 8.82 -4.22 -3.96
CA ALA A 187 8.74 -5.17 -5.05
C ALA A 187 9.49 -6.48 -4.73
N GLU A 188 10.58 -6.37 -3.96
CA GLU A 188 11.35 -7.53 -3.49
C GLU A 188 10.55 -8.44 -2.56
N LEU A 189 9.66 -7.90 -1.72
CA LEU A 189 8.82 -8.72 -0.84
C LEU A 189 8.02 -9.76 -1.62
N LEU A 190 7.38 -9.33 -2.68
CA LEU A 190 6.58 -10.20 -3.52
C LEU A 190 7.44 -11.13 -4.37
N LEU A 191 8.46 -10.58 -5.04
CA LEU A 191 9.35 -11.35 -5.91
C LEU A 191 10.06 -12.48 -5.15
N ARG A 192 10.64 -12.16 -4.00
CA ARG A 192 11.35 -13.15 -3.17
C ARG A 192 10.42 -14.22 -2.60
N SER A 193 9.20 -13.82 -2.22
CA SER A 193 8.17 -14.79 -1.79
C SER A 193 7.76 -15.73 -2.92
N TYR A 194 7.58 -15.20 -4.12
CA TYR A 194 7.27 -15.99 -5.31
C TYR A 194 8.40 -16.98 -5.65
N GLU A 195 9.64 -16.49 -5.73
CA GLU A 195 10.81 -17.31 -6.01
C GLU A 195 11.04 -18.41 -4.96
N LEU A 196 10.83 -18.06 -3.67
CA LEU A 196 10.97 -19.03 -2.59
C LEU A 196 9.97 -20.18 -2.73
N LEU A 197 8.71 -19.88 -3.01
CA LEU A 197 7.68 -20.89 -3.27
C LEU A 197 7.99 -21.70 -4.54
N GLN A 198 8.52 -21.06 -5.58
CA GLN A 198 8.84 -21.72 -6.85
C GLN A 198 10.00 -22.71 -6.72
N ARG A 199 11.05 -22.35 -5.98
CA ARG A 199 12.26 -23.19 -5.83
C ARG A 199 12.20 -24.19 -4.68
N ASN A 200 11.31 -23.99 -3.70
CA ASN A 200 11.16 -24.85 -2.52
C ASN A 200 9.81 -25.57 -2.59
N GLU A 201 9.79 -26.69 -3.32
CA GLU A 201 8.58 -27.49 -3.52
C GLU A 201 7.93 -27.99 -2.22
N PRO A 202 8.68 -28.48 -1.21
CA PRO A 202 8.08 -28.86 0.07
C PRO A 202 7.37 -27.71 0.78
N LEU A 203 7.95 -26.49 0.73
CA LEU A 203 7.36 -25.30 1.31
C LEU A 203 6.09 -24.88 0.54
N CYS A 204 6.15 -24.93 -0.78
CA CYS A 204 4.99 -24.66 -1.64
C CYS A 204 3.83 -25.62 -1.31
N HIS A 205 4.09 -26.92 -1.27
CA HIS A 205 3.10 -27.94 -0.91
C HIS A 205 2.55 -27.74 0.51
N HIS A 206 3.38 -27.35 1.47
CA HIS A 206 2.91 -27.03 2.82
C HIS A 206 1.85 -25.92 2.81
N TYR A 207 2.08 -24.81 2.09
CA TYR A 207 1.12 -23.71 2.01
C TYR A 207 -0.09 -24.03 1.14
N GLN A 208 0.05 -24.82 0.09
CA GLN A 208 -1.07 -25.36 -0.70
C GLN A 208 -1.98 -26.27 0.14
N ALA A 209 -1.42 -27.11 1.00
CA ALA A 209 -2.17 -27.96 1.91
C ALA A 209 -2.82 -27.15 3.06
N ARG A 210 -2.14 -26.10 3.52
CA ARG A 210 -2.63 -25.22 4.58
C ARG A 210 -3.83 -24.40 4.10
N PHE A 211 -3.69 -23.67 2.99
CA PHE A 211 -4.74 -22.80 2.48
C PHE A 211 -5.69 -23.58 1.58
N ARG A 212 -6.88 -23.87 2.10
CA ARG A 212 -7.95 -24.56 1.36
C ARG A 212 -8.78 -23.59 0.51
N HIS A 213 -8.87 -22.34 0.94
CA HIS A 213 -9.58 -21.26 0.24
C HIS A 213 -8.72 -20.01 0.19
N ILE A 214 -8.50 -19.51 -1.01
CA ILE A 214 -7.84 -18.24 -1.29
C ILE A 214 -8.92 -17.30 -1.83
N LEU A 215 -9.20 -16.22 -1.11
CA LEU A 215 -10.18 -15.20 -1.51
C LEU A 215 -9.44 -13.91 -1.83
N VAL A 216 -9.72 -13.33 -2.98
CA VAL A 216 -9.04 -12.11 -3.44
C VAL A 216 -10.06 -11.04 -3.72
N ASP A 217 -9.93 -9.89 -3.06
CA ASP A 217 -10.70 -8.69 -3.34
C ASP A 217 -9.98 -7.82 -4.38
N GLU A 218 -10.73 -7.02 -5.14
CA GLU A 218 -10.22 -6.11 -6.16
C GLU A 218 -9.23 -6.78 -7.14
N PHE A 219 -9.57 -7.99 -7.61
CA PHE A 219 -8.67 -8.82 -8.41
C PHE A 219 -8.19 -8.14 -9.71
N GLN A 220 -8.97 -7.20 -10.27
CA GLN A 220 -8.60 -6.42 -11.46
C GLN A 220 -7.37 -5.53 -11.25
N ASP A 221 -6.99 -5.23 -9.99
CA ASP A 221 -5.85 -4.39 -9.67
C ASP A 221 -4.55 -5.19 -9.48
N THR A 222 -4.60 -6.52 -9.66
CA THR A 222 -3.42 -7.37 -9.53
C THR A 222 -2.46 -7.21 -10.70
N ASN A 223 -1.15 -7.18 -10.39
CA ASN A 223 -0.10 -7.29 -11.40
C ASN A 223 0.22 -8.76 -11.74
N ARG A 224 1.06 -8.98 -12.76
CA ARG A 224 1.43 -10.34 -13.22
C ARG A 224 2.06 -11.18 -12.13
N LEU A 225 2.95 -10.61 -11.32
CA LEU A 225 3.66 -11.34 -10.28
C LEU A 225 2.72 -11.73 -9.13
N GLN A 226 1.78 -10.84 -8.76
CA GLN A 226 0.74 -11.14 -7.77
C GLN A 226 -0.15 -12.29 -8.23
N TYR A 227 -0.57 -12.26 -9.48
CA TYR A 227 -1.34 -13.37 -10.05
C TYR A 227 -0.54 -14.66 -10.11
N ALA A 228 0.75 -14.62 -10.50
CA ALA A 228 1.63 -15.78 -10.50
C ALA A 228 1.83 -16.36 -9.09
N TRP A 229 1.97 -15.51 -8.07
CA TRP A 229 2.05 -15.92 -6.67
C TRP A 229 0.78 -16.62 -6.19
N LEU A 230 -0.40 -16.08 -6.53
CA LEU A 230 -1.69 -16.74 -6.25
C LEU A 230 -1.81 -18.09 -6.93
N LYS A 231 -1.36 -18.22 -8.19
CA LYS A 231 -1.37 -19.48 -8.93
C LYS A 231 -0.50 -20.56 -8.28
N LEU A 232 0.68 -20.19 -7.76
CA LEU A 232 1.53 -21.13 -7.03
C LEU A 232 0.82 -21.67 -5.79
N LEU A 233 0.14 -20.80 -5.03
CA LEU A 233 -0.58 -21.21 -3.82
C LEU A 233 -1.86 -21.98 -4.12
N ALA A 234 -2.57 -21.66 -5.20
CA ALA A 234 -3.77 -22.39 -5.62
C ALA A 234 -3.46 -23.79 -6.20
N GLY A 235 -2.23 -23.99 -6.67
CA GLY A 235 -1.85 -25.21 -7.39
C GLY A 235 -2.24 -25.18 -8.87
N ARG A 236 -1.79 -26.18 -9.63
CA ARG A 236 -2.10 -26.30 -11.06
C ARG A 236 -3.55 -26.74 -11.26
N GLY A 237 -4.28 -25.97 -12.03
CA GLY A 237 -5.66 -26.02 -12.47
C GLY A 237 -6.42 -27.35 -12.36
N GLY A 238 -7.69 -27.20 -12.05
CA GLY A 238 -8.67 -28.28 -11.93
C GLY A 238 -9.28 -28.34 -10.54
N VAL A 239 -10.43 -28.98 -10.44
CA VAL A 239 -11.12 -29.32 -9.18
C VAL A 239 -10.08 -29.65 -8.10
N PRO A 240 -10.19 -29.10 -6.86
CA PRO A 240 -9.26 -29.46 -5.80
C PRO A 240 -9.14 -30.99 -5.78
N PRO A 241 -7.97 -31.56 -6.05
CA PRO A 241 -7.85 -33.00 -6.03
C PRO A 241 -8.15 -33.48 -4.62
N GLU A 242 -8.69 -34.66 -4.48
CA GLU A 242 -8.58 -35.43 -3.27
C GLU A 242 -7.08 -35.48 -2.93
N GLY A 243 -6.55 -34.46 -2.24
CA GLY A 243 -5.15 -34.44 -1.85
C GLY A 243 -4.35 -33.14 -1.94
N GLY A 244 -4.84 -32.01 -2.41
CA GLY A 244 -4.03 -30.80 -2.29
C GLY A 244 -4.24 -29.74 -3.38
N GLY A 245 -4.74 -28.61 -3.00
CA GLY A 245 -4.92 -27.40 -3.77
C GLY A 245 -5.94 -26.50 -3.12
N ALA A 246 -5.78 -25.17 -3.27
CA ALA A 246 -6.73 -24.20 -2.74
C ALA A 246 -7.75 -23.80 -3.79
N CYS A 247 -9.00 -23.59 -3.38
CA CYS A 247 -10.01 -22.96 -4.22
C CYS A 247 -9.73 -21.45 -4.29
N LEU A 248 -9.46 -20.93 -5.48
CA LEU A 248 -9.27 -19.50 -5.73
C LEU A 248 -10.62 -18.85 -6.05
N PHE A 249 -11.06 -17.94 -5.18
CA PHE A 249 -12.28 -17.17 -5.30
C PHE A 249 -11.91 -15.69 -5.50
N ALA A 250 -11.89 -15.25 -6.75
CA ALA A 250 -11.53 -13.90 -7.12
C ALA A 250 -12.78 -13.03 -7.28
N VAL A 251 -12.81 -11.89 -6.61
CA VAL A 251 -13.84 -10.86 -6.76
C VAL A 251 -13.20 -9.63 -7.37
N GLY A 252 -13.81 -9.09 -8.41
CA GLY A 252 -13.27 -7.92 -9.07
C GLY A 252 -14.27 -7.27 -10.02
N ASP A 253 -13.85 -6.13 -10.52
CA ASP A 253 -14.61 -5.32 -11.46
C ASP A 253 -13.67 -4.79 -12.56
N ASP A 254 -13.76 -5.35 -13.76
CA ASP A 254 -12.96 -4.90 -14.90
C ASP A 254 -13.22 -3.43 -15.26
N ASP A 255 -14.40 -2.90 -14.98
CA ASP A 255 -14.74 -1.50 -15.18
C ASP A 255 -14.16 -0.56 -14.09
N GLN A 256 -13.58 -1.10 -13.01
CA GLN A 256 -12.90 -0.35 -11.96
C GLN A 256 -11.37 -0.53 -11.96
N SER A 257 -10.79 -1.09 -13.03
CA SER A 257 -9.32 -1.20 -13.18
C SER A 257 -8.74 0.16 -13.56
N ILE A 258 -8.16 0.87 -12.57
CA ILE A 258 -7.61 2.24 -12.70
C ILE A 258 -6.17 2.35 -12.20
N TYR A 259 -5.45 1.24 -12.05
CA TYR A 259 -4.08 1.19 -11.56
C TYR A 259 -3.09 0.59 -12.57
N ALA A 260 -3.34 0.73 -13.89
CA ALA A 260 -2.41 0.28 -14.92
C ALA A 260 -1.03 0.96 -14.77
N PHE A 261 -1.00 2.23 -14.36
CA PHE A 261 0.24 2.97 -14.06
C PHE A 261 1.03 2.40 -12.86
N ARG A 262 0.44 1.49 -12.07
CA ARG A 262 1.08 0.70 -11.00
C ARG A 262 1.30 -0.75 -11.39
N GLY A 263 1.22 -1.08 -12.68
CA GLY A 263 1.41 -2.43 -13.20
C GLY A 263 0.21 -3.36 -13.05
N ALA A 264 -0.98 -2.83 -12.69
CA ALA A 264 -2.21 -3.63 -12.71
C ALA A 264 -2.48 -4.12 -14.14
N GLU A 265 -2.83 -5.41 -14.23
CA GLU A 265 -3.03 -6.08 -15.51
C GLU A 265 -4.47 -6.62 -15.59
N ILE A 266 -5.34 -5.90 -16.27
CA ILE A 266 -6.75 -6.30 -16.47
C ILE A 266 -6.86 -7.68 -17.16
N GLY A 267 -5.84 -8.06 -17.94
CA GLY A 267 -5.72 -9.35 -18.58
C GLY A 267 -5.75 -10.52 -17.61
N ASN A 268 -5.30 -10.34 -16.36
CA ASN A 268 -5.31 -11.37 -15.32
C ASN A 268 -6.70 -11.97 -15.07
N MET A 269 -7.78 -11.16 -15.21
CA MET A 269 -9.15 -11.68 -15.05
C MET A 269 -9.55 -12.66 -16.16
N ARG A 270 -9.12 -12.39 -17.39
CA ARG A 270 -9.34 -13.28 -18.54
C ARG A 270 -8.43 -14.51 -18.47
N ASP A 271 -7.18 -14.31 -18.04
CA ASP A 271 -6.24 -15.39 -17.86
C ASP A 271 -6.69 -16.34 -16.75
N LEU A 272 -7.22 -15.83 -15.64
CA LEU A 272 -7.84 -16.63 -14.59
C LEU A 272 -8.98 -17.49 -15.15
N GLN A 273 -9.88 -16.89 -15.92
CA GLN A 273 -11.02 -17.59 -16.52
C GLN A 273 -10.56 -18.72 -17.45
N ARG A 274 -9.53 -18.47 -18.27
CA ARG A 274 -8.99 -19.42 -19.22
C ARG A 274 -8.16 -20.52 -18.54
N GLU A 275 -7.25 -20.13 -17.64
CA GLU A 275 -6.26 -21.06 -17.03
C GLU A 275 -6.87 -21.99 -15.99
N PHE A 276 -7.93 -21.55 -15.31
CA PHE A 276 -8.68 -22.35 -14.35
C PHE A 276 -9.97 -22.92 -14.92
N GLU A 277 -10.18 -22.81 -16.25
CA GLU A 277 -11.34 -23.36 -16.99
C GLU A 277 -12.67 -23.01 -16.31
N LEU A 278 -12.83 -21.76 -15.89
CA LEU A 278 -14.00 -21.34 -15.12
C LEU A 278 -15.27 -21.40 -15.99
N ALA A 279 -16.10 -22.40 -15.75
CA ALA A 279 -17.36 -22.59 -16.48
C ALA A 279 -18.39 -21.51 -16.18
N ASN A 280 -18.37 -20.95 -14.97
CA ASN A 280 -19.36 -19.99 -14.51
C ASN A 280 -18.69 -18.74 -13.94
N VAL A 281 -19.10 -17.57 -14.47
CA VAL A 281 -18.79 -16.26 -13.92
C VAL A 281 -20.08 -15.71 -13.31
N ILE A 282 -20.08 -15.49 -11.99
CA ILE A 282 -21.25 -14.91 -11.31
C ILE A 282 -21.14 -13.38 -11.41
N ARG A 283 -22.23 -12.73 -11.84
CA ARG A 283 -22.31 -11.27 -11.96
C ARG A 283 -23.17 -10.69 -10.85
N LEU A 284 -22.59 -9.70 -10.13
CA LEU A 284 -23.30 -8.90 -9.14
C LEU A 284 -23.56 -7.53 -9.76
N GLU A 285 -24.78 -7.35 -10.29
CA GLU A 285 -25.18 -6.17 -11.06
C GLU A 285 -26.11 -5.23 -10.29
N GLN A 286 -26.79 -5.73 -9.24
CA GLN A 286 -27.64 -4.90 -8.39
C GLN A 286 -26.77 -4.00 -7.52
N ASN A 287 -26.91 -2.69 -7.69
CA ASN A 287 -26.22 -1.65 -6.93
C ASN A 287 -27.11 -1.20 -5.75
N TYR A 288 -26.48 -1.06 -4.58
CA TYR A 288 -27.12 -0.63 -3.33
C TYR A 288 -26.63 0.73 -2.84
N ARG A 289 -25.77 1.39 -3.62
CA ARG A 289 -25.11 2.65 -3.27
C ARG A 289 -25.79 3.85 -3.93
N SER A 290 -26.02 3.77 -5.23
CA SER A 290 -26.39 4.91 -6.07
C SER A 290 -27.79 4.78 -6.65
N HIS A 291 -28.40 5.91 -6.95
CA HIS A 291 -29.67 6.02 -7.67
C HIS A 291 -29.49 5.78 -9.18
N GLY A 292 -30.63 5.55 -9.87
CA GLY A 292 -30.67 5.17 -11.28
C GLY A 292 -29.98 6.17 -12.22
N ASN A 293 -30.21 7.47 -12.04
CA ASN A 293 -29.60 8.50 -12.90
C ASN A 293 -28.07 8.43 -12.92
N ILE A 294 -27.43 8.12 -11.78
CA ILE A 294 -25.97 7.96 -11.67
C ILE A 294 -25.52 6.69 -12.41
N LEU A 295 -26.24 5.58 -12.19
CA LEU A 295 -25.91 4.31 -12.83
C LEU A 295 -26.11 4.35 -14.36
N ASP A 296 -27.14 5.03 -14.85
CA ASP A 296 -27.39 5.19 -16.27
C ASP A 296 -26.30 5.99 -16.96
N ALA A 297 -25.83 7.07 -16.32
CA ALA A 297 -24.69 7.85 -16.80
C ALA A 297 -23.40 7.01 -16.82
N ALA A 298 -23.10 6.30 -15.74
CA ALA A 298 -21.93 5.43 -15.63
C ALA A 298 -21.96 4.28 -16.65
N ASN A 299 -23.10 3.60 -16.80
CA ASN A 299 -23.28 2.55 -17.80
C ASN A 299 -23.12 3.07 -19.24
N SER A 300 -23.64 4.28 -19.51
CA SER A 300 -23.53 4.90 -20.84
C SER A 300 -22.08 5.26 -21.18
N LEU A 301 -21.33 5.79 -20.22
CA LEU A 301 -19.93 6.12 -20.37
C LEU A 301 -19.08 4.87 -20.60
N ILE A 302 -19.18 3.90 -19.70
CA ILE A 302 -18.30 2.71 -19.72
C ILE A 302 -18.61 1.77 -20.91
N LYS A 303 -19.81 1.82 -21.47
CA LYS A 303 -20.20 1.05 -22.66
C LYS A 303 -19.31 1.34 -23.87
N GLN A 304 -18.65 2.50 -23.91
CA GLN A 304 -17.73 2.88 -24.99
C GLN A 304 -16.40 2.13 -24.92
N ASN A 305 -16.07 1.49 -23.80
CA ASN A 305 -14.85 0.72 -23.65
C ASN A 305 -14.95 -0.63 -24.36
N ARG A 306 -13.86 -1.05 -24.98
CA ARG A 306 -13.74 -2.33 -25.71
C ARG A 306 -13.24 -3.41 -24.75
N GLY A 307 -13.63 -4.64 -25.03
CA GLY A 307 -13.07 -5.79 -24.33
C GLY A 307 -13.51 -5.94 -22.87
N ARG A 308 -14.64 -5.35 -22.47
CA ARG A 308 -15.28 -5.57 -21.17
C ARG A 308 -15.75 -7.01 -21.01
N LEU A 309 -15.73 -7.53 -19.78
CA LEU A 309 -16.32 -8.83 -19.44
C LEU A 309 -17.86 -8.79 -19.43
N GLY A 310 -18.43 -7.59 -19.46
CA GLY A 310 -19.84 -7.32 -19.67
C GLY A 310 -20.70 -7.49 -18.41
N LYS A 311 -21.14 -6.36 -17.86
CA LYS A 311 -22.16 -6.23 -16.83
C LYS A 311 -22.87 -4.90 -17.00
N ASN A 312 -24.06 -4.77 -16.42
CA ASN A 312 -24.86 -3.56 -16.45
C ASN A 312 -25.43 -3.32 -15.05
N LEU A 313 -25.07 -2.19 -14.43
CA LEU A 313 -25.52 -1.88 -13.08
C LEU A 313 -26.97 -1.39 -13.10
N TRP A 314 -27.75 -1.84 -12.13
CA TRP A 314 -29.13 -1.40 -11.91
C TRP A 314 -29.42 -1.30 -10.41
N THR A 315 -30.46 -0.55 -10.03
CA THR A 315 -30.87 -0.35 -8.65
C THR A 315 -32.38 -0.35 -8.47
N GLU A 316 -32.85 -0.71 -7.28
CA GLU A 316 -34.22 -0.56 -6.84
C GLU A 316 -34.51 0.79 -6.17
N ALA A 317 -33.48 1.61 -5.94
CA ALA A 317 -33.60 2.90 -5.23
C ALA A 317 -34.30 4.01 -6.05
N GLY A 318 -34.76 3.70 -7.27
CA GLY A 318 -35.40 4.68 -8.16
C GLY A 318 -34.41 5.56 -8.90
N ALA A 319 -34.91 6.54 -9.66
CA ALA A 319 -34.09 7.41 -10.52
C ALA A 319 -33.17 8.31 -9.72
N GLY A 320 -33.62 8.84 -8.60
CA GLY A 320 -32.89 9.85 -7.83
C GLY A 320 -32.94 11.24 -8.46
N GLU A 321 -32.15 12.16 -7.93
CA GLU A 321 -32.02 13.51 -8.47
C GLU A 321 -31.25 13.52 -9.80
N PRO A 322 -31.57 14.45 -10.73
CA PRO A 322 -30.80 14.63 -11.94
C PRO A 322 -29.35 15.03 -11.65
N ILE A 323 -28.41 14.51 -12.44
CA ILE A 323 -27.02 14.98 -12.39
C ILE A 323 -26.98 16.42 -12.88
N ARG A 324 -26.39 17.31 -12.08
CA ARG A 324 -26.22 18.72 -12.43
C ARG A 324 -24.86 18.94 -13.12
N VAL A 325 -24.87 19.65 -14.23
CA VAL A 325 -23.65 20.03 -14.95
C VAL A 325 -23.56 21.57 -14.94
N PHE A 326 -22.42 22.08 -14.51
CA PHE A 326 -22.13 23.51 -14.48
C PHE A 326 -20.93 23.80 -15.37
N GLU A 327 -21.06 24.74 -16.28
CA GLU A 327 -19.99 25.23 -17.14
C GLU A 327 -19.48 26.56 -16.59
N ALA A 328 -18.22 26.60 -16.14
CA ALA A 328 -17.56 27.78 -15.61
C ALA A 328 -16.71 28.49 -16.66
N PHE A 329 -16.50 29.79 -16.49
CA PHE A 329 -15.58 30.57 -17.33
C PHE A 329 -14.10 30.37 -16.97
N SER A 330 -13.83 29.96 -15.75
CA SER A 330 -12.49 29.71 -15.21
C SER A 330 -12.53 28.71 -14.07
N ASP A 331 -11.36 28.18 -13.70
CA ASP A 331 -11.15 27.33 -12.52
C ASP A 331 -11.57 28.05 -11.21
N ILE A 332 -11.37 29.37 -11.14
CA ILE A 332 -11.81 30.19 -10.00
C ILE A 332 -13.33 30.24 -9.90
N ASP A 333 -14.03 30.42 -11.03
CA ASP A 333 -15.50 30.43 -11.07
C ASP A 333 -16.08 29.04 -10.73
N GLU A 334 -15.45 27.97 -11.22
CA GLU A 334 -15.79 26.59 -10.87
C GLU A 334 -15.67 26.35 -9.36
N ALA A 335 -14.51 26.72 -8.78
CA ALA A 335 -14.26 26.54 -7.35
C ALA A 335 -15.24 27.36 -6.51
N ARG A 336 -15.56 28.61 -6.93
CA ARG A 336 -16.55 29.44 -6.25
C ARG A 336 -17.92 28.78 -6.26
N PHE A 337 -18.38 28.33 -7.40
CA PHE A 337 -19.67 27.63 -7.54
C PHE A 337 -19.74 26.41 -6.62
N ILE A 338 -18.70 25.55 -6.64
CA ILE A 338 -18.64 24.35 -5.80
C ILE A 338 -18.74 24.72 -4.31
N VAL A 339 -17.99 25.74 -3.85
CA VAL A 339 -17.98 26.13 -2.43
C VAL A 339 -19.28 26.79 -2.00
N GLU A 340 -19.92 27.57 -2.88
CA GLU A 340 -21.26 28.13 -2.64
C GLU A 340 -22.32 27.03 -2.50
N GLU A 341 -22.32 26.03 -3.39
CA GLU A 341 -23.20 24.87 -3.32
C GLU A 341 -22.99 24.05 -2.04
N ILE A 342 -21.74 23.83 -1.65
CA ILE A 342 -21.40 23.20 -0.36
C ILE A 342 -21.99 24.01 0.80
N GLY A 343 -21.86 25.33 0.76
CA GLY A 343 -22.43 26.23 1.77
C GLY A 343 -23.95 26.11 1.86
N ASP A 344 -24.63 26.01 0.74
CA ASP A 344 -26.09 25.84 0.68
C ASP A 344 -26.53 24.47 1.22
N LEU A 345 -25.85 23.41 0.86
CA LEU A 345 -26.12 22.06 1.36
C LEU A 345 -25.89 21.95 2.88
N VAL A 346 -24.82 22.57 3.39
CA VAL A 346 -24.54 22.62 4.83
C VAL A 346 -25.64 23.38 5.57
N ARG A 347 -26.13 24.51 5.01
CA ARG A 347 -27.27 25.25 5.57
C ARG A 347 -28.56 24.43 5.56
N ALA A 348 -28.71 23.54 4.57
CA ALA A 348 -29.82 22.59 4.50
C ALA A 348 -29.66 21.39 5.45
N GLY A 349 -28.54 21.27 6.17
CA GLY A 349 -28.30 20.26 7.19
C GLY A 349 -27.47 19.05 6.71
N ALA A 350 -26.90 19.09 5.51
CA ALA A 350 -26.05 18.01 5.04
C ALA A 350 -24.67 18.04 5.74
N PRO A 351 -24.15 16.90 6.23
CA PRO A 351 -22.88 16.85 6.94
C PRO A 351 -21.69 17.03 5.98
N ARG A 352 -20.69 17.80 6.39
CA ARG A 352 -19.52 18.10 5.56
C ARG A 352 -18.67 16.89 5.23
N ASP A 353 -18.57 15.94 6.12
CA ASP A 353 -17.77 14.71 5.95
C ASP A 353 -18.39 13.74 4.93
N GLN A 354 -19.68 13.96 4.57
CA GLN A 354 -20.37 13.22 3.50
C GLN A 354 -20.33 13.96 2.16
N MET A 355 -19.54 15.02 2.05
CA MET A 355 -19.33 15.76 0.80
C MET A 355 -17.91 15.59 0.30
N ALA A 356 -17.74 15.25 -0.96
CA ALA A 356 -16.43 15.13 -1.59
C ALA A 356 -16.32 15.99 -2.85
N VAL A 357 -15.16 16.64 -3.01
CA VAL A 357 -14.75 17.29 -4.25
C VAL A 357 -13.63 16.48 -4.86
N LEU A 358 -13.90 15.89 -6.01
CA LEU A 358 -13.00 15.02 -6.74
C LEU A 358 -12.36 15.75 -7.92
N TYR A 359 -11.07 15.58 -8.09
CA TYR A 359 -10.31 16.16 -9.19
C TYR A 359 -9.32 15.13 -9.75
N ARG A 360 -8.86 15.35 -10.99
CA ARG A 360 -7.98 14.39 -11.66
C ARG A 360 -6.53 14.48 -11.17
N SER A 361 -6.02 15.67 -10.87
CA SER A 361 -4.66 15.88 -10.40
C SER A 361 -4.59 16.75 -9.15
N ASN A 362 -3.58 16.53 -8.30
CA ASN A 362 -3.40 17.31 -7.07
C ASN A 362 -3.17 18.81 -7.33
N ALA A 363 -2.70 19.20 -8.52
CA ALA A 363 -2.52 20.61 -8.87
C ALA A 363 -3.85 21.39 -8.86
N GLN A 364 -4.98 20.72 -9.16
CA GLN A 364 -6.32 21.33 -9.17
C GLN A 364 -6.82 21.65 -7.77
N SER A 365 -6.32 20.97 -6.71
CA SER A 365 -6.81 21.18 -5.34
C SER A 365 -6.57 22.60 -4.83
N ARG A 366 -5.50 23.26 -5.27
CA ARG A 366 -5.08 24.56 -4.74
C ARG A 366 -6.14 25.64 -4.87
N VAL A 367 -6.83 25.72 -6.01
CA VAL A 367 -7.88 26.75 -6.24
C VAL A 367 -9.09 26.46 -5.36
N LEU A 368 -9.47 25.18 -5.23
CA LEU A 368 -10.54 24.72 -4.33
C LEU A 368 -10.20 25.01 -2.86
N GLU A 369 -8.98 24.67 -2.42
CA GLU A 369 -8.49 24.93 -1.07
C GLU A 369 -8.53 26.42 -0.73
N HIS A 370 -8.09 27.27 -1.67
CA HIS A 370 -8.10 28.72 -1.49
C HIS A 370 -9.52 29.27 -1.31
N GLN A 371 -10.50 28.79 -2.11
CA GLN A 371 -11.89 29.21 -1.98
C GLN A 371 -12.53 28.72 -0.68
N LEU A 372 -12.29 27.47 -0.30
CA LEU A 372 -12.76 26.91 0.98
C LEU A 372 -12.18 27.66 2.17
N PHE A 373 -10.88 27.98 2.12
CA PHE A 373 -10.23 28.79 3.15
C PHE A 373 -10.82 30.20 3.24
N THR A 374 -11.01 30.87 2.11
CA THR A 374 -11.55 32.25 2.04
C THR A 374 -12.96 32.33 2.64
N LEU A 375 -13.78 31.29 2.42
CA LEU A 375 -15.15 31.22 2.94
C LEU A 375 -15.24 30.50 4.30
N ALA A 376 -14.10 30.22 4.92
CA ALA A 376 -13.99 29.52 6.21
C ALA A 376 -14.76 28.18 6.26
N VAL A 377 -14.79 27.44 5.15
CA VAL A 377 -15.37 26.10 5.09
C VAL A 377 -14.29 25.08 5.46
N PRO A 378 -14.47 24.32 6.54
CA PRO A 378 -13.51 23.28 6.92
C PRO A 378 -13.37 22.22 5.83
N TYR A 379 -12.14 21.90 5.45
CA TYR A 379 -11.85 20.88 4.44
C TYR A 379 -10.67 20.00 4.85
N ARG A 380 -10.54 18.86 4.20
CA ARG A 380 -9.41 17.94 4.36
C ARG A 380 -8.95 17.44 3.00
N VAL A 381 -7.65 17.55 2.73
CA VAL A 381 -7.04 17.06 1.50
C VAL A 381 -6.52 15.64 1.72
N HIS A 382 -7.09 14.69 1.00
CA HIS A 382 -6.57 13.34 0.93
C HIS A 382 -5.47 13.26 -0.16
N GLY A 383 -4.30 12.74 0.22
CA GLY A 383 -3.16 12.64 -0.70
C GLY A 383 -2.09 13.72 -0.49
N GLY A 384 -2.20 14.54 0.55
CA GLY A 384 -1.08 15.31 1.09
C GLY A 384 0.02 14.38 1.61
N LEU A 385 1.13 14.93 2.15
CA LEU A 385 2.17 14.12 2.77
C LEU A 385 1.56 13.23 3.85
N ARG A 386 1.68 11.92 3.66
CA ARG A 386 1.19 10.90 4.59
C ARG A 386 1.89 11.02 5.93
N PHE A 387 1.26 10.58 7.00
CA PHE A 387 1.83 10.66 8.33
C PHE A 387 3.25 10.10 8.40
N PHE A 388 3.45 8.87 7.95
CA PHE A 388 4.77 8.23 7.91
C PHE A 388 5.71 8.77 6.81
N ASP A 389 5.22 9.64 5.92
CA ASP A 389 6.00 10.33 4.91
C ASP A 389 6.52 11.70 5.37
N ARG A 390 5.98 12.23 6.45
CA ARG A 390 6.42 13.51 7.03
C ARG A 390 7.86 13.45 7.47
N GLN A 391 8.59 14.52 7.22
CA GLN A 391 10.05 14.54 7.40
C GLN A 391 10.48 14.25 8.85
N GLU A 392 9.77 14.82 9.82
CA GLU A 392 10.02 14.63 11.26
C GLU A 392 9.79 13.18 11.68
N VAL A 393 8.73 12.56 11.17
CA VAL A 393 8.41 11.15 11.42
C VAL A 393 9.46 10.25 10.80
N LYS A 394 9.87 10.51 9.55
CA LYS A 394 10.95 9.76 8.89
C LYS A 394 12.29 9.88 9.61
N HIS A 395 12.58 11.01 10.24
CA HIS A 395 13.79 11.15 11.06
C HIS A 395 13.69 10.25 12.32
N ALA A 396 12.57 10.26 13.02
CA ALA A 396 12.35 9.40 14.18
C ALA A 396 12.43 7.90 13.80
N LEU A 397 11.75 7.49 12.72
CA LEU A 397 11.83 6.12 12.20
C LEU A 397 13.26 5.71 11.81
N ALA A 398 14.06 6.62 11.26
CA ALA A 398 15.46 6.31 10.93
C ALA A 398 16.29 6.03 12.18
N TYR A 399 16.09 6.76 13.28
CA TYR A 399 16.72 6.42 14.56
C TYR A 399 16.25 5.05 15.09
N LEU A 400 14.95 4.76 15.02
CA LEU A 400 14.41 3.46 15.41
C LEU A 400 15.01 2.32 14.60
N ARG A 401 15.17 2.50 13.29
CA ARG A 401 15.81 1.53 12.38
C ARG A 401 17.27 1.28 12.78
N LEU A 402 18.03 2.33 13.14
CA LEU A 402 19.42 2.18 13.60
C LEU A 402 19.51 1.45 14.94
N ILE A 403 18.53 1.61 15.83
CA ILE A 403 18.48 0.85 17.09
C ILE A 403 18.19 -0.62 16.80
N ALA A 404 17.27 -0.92 15.88
CA ALA A 404 16.96 -2.28 15.46
C ALA A 404 18.11 -2.92 14.68
N ASN A 405 18.69 -2.17 13.74
CA ASN A 405 19.79 -2.61 12.88
C ASN A 405 20.81 -1.47 12.67
N PRO A 406 21.96 -1.45 13.38
CA PRO A 406 23.00 -0.42 13.20
C PRO A 406 23.61 -0.40 11.81
N ASP A 407 23.57 -1.52 11.08
CA ASP A 407 24.13 -1.65 9.75
C ASP A 407 23.22 -1.12 8.63
N ASP A 408 22.09 -0.47 8.98
CA ASP A 408 21.22 0.23 8.05
C ASP A 408 21.83 1.55 7.57
N ASP A 409 22.61 1.49 6.51
CA ASP A 409 23.31 2.65 5.93
C ASP A 409 22.37 3.75 5.45
N THR A 410 21.15 3.39 5.04
CA THR A 410 20.14 4.37 4.61
C THR A 410 19.61 5.19 5.78
N ALA A 411 19.28 4.52 6.88
CA ALA A 411 18.87 5.18 8.11
C ALA A 411 20.03 6.00 8.71
N PHE A 412 21.26 5.45 8.69
CA PHE A 412 22.47 6.14 9.15
C PHE A 412 22.69 7.45 8.38
N ALA A 413 22.70 7.39 7.05
CA ALA A 413 22.91 8.56 6.19
C ALA A 413 21.84 9.65 6.39
N ARG A 414 20.59 9.24 6.70
CA ARG A 414 19.47 10.17 6.95
C ARG A 414 19.67 10.99 8.22
N VAL A 415 20.17 10.40 9.31
CA VAL A 415 20.15 11.05 10.64
C VAL A 415 21.52 11.34 11.23
N VAL A 416 22.62 10.91 10.61
CA VAL A 416 23.99 11.13 11.13
C VAL A 416 24.28 12.61 11.40
N ASN A 417 23.76 13.52 10.58
CA ASN A 417 23.87 14.97 10.77
C ASN A 417 22.52 15.67 11.00
N PHE A 418 21.51 14.94 11.42
CA PHE A 418 20.20 15.52 11.75
C PHE A 418 19.72 15.04 13.14
N PRO A 419 19.45 15.98 14.08
CA PRO A 419 19.81 17.41 14.06
C PRO A 419 21.29 17.67 13.79
N THR A 420 21.65 18.90 13.41
CA THR A 420 23.00 19.26 12.98
C THR A 420 24.07 18.90 14.01
N ARG A 421 25.08 18.08 13.62
CA ARG A 421 26.20 17.62 14.49
C ARG A 421 27.55 18.00 13.97
N GLY A 422 27.61 18.90 12.98
CA GLY A 422 28.88 19.31 12.38
C GLY A 422 29.52 18.25 11.47
N ILE A 423 28.71 17.28 10.98
CA ILE A 423 29.13 16.25 10.04
C ILE A 423 28.68 16.71 8.64
N GLY A 424 29.61 17.36 7.93
CA GLY A 424 29.34 17.87 6.58
C GLY A 424 29.41 16.78 5.49
N THR A 425 29.01 17.13 4.27
CA THR A 425 28.99 16.25 3.10
C THR A 425 30.32 15.55 2.85
N ARG A 426 31.44 16.26 2.96
CA ARG A 426 32.80 15.68 2.80
C ARG A 426 33.11 14.60 3.83
N SER A 427 32.61 14.74 5.06
CA SER A 427 32.79 13.72 6.11
C SER A 427 31.98 12.45 5.82
N ILE A 428 30.77 12.62 5.28
CA ILE A 428 29.91 11.52 4.85
C ILE A 428 30.52 10.79 3.65
N GLU A 429 31.06 11.53 2.69
CA GLU A 429 31.80 10.97 1.54
C GLU A 429 33.03 10.16 1.95
N ALA A 430 33.82 10.71 2.86
CA ALA A 430 34.98 9.99 3.40
C ALA A 430 34.58 8.72 4.16
N LEU A 431 33.45 8.76 4.89
CA LEU A 431 32.90 7.61 5.58
C LEU A 431 32.42 6.53 4.61
N GLN A 432 31.70 6.93 3.55
CA GLN A 432 31.25 6.03 2.50
C GLN A 432 32.42 5.32 1.80
N GLU A 433 33.48 6.06 1.52
CA GLU A 433 34.71 5.49 0.93
C GLU A 433 35.40 4.50 1.88
N ALA A 434 35.52 4.84 3.17
CA ALA A 434 36.07 3.94 4.18
C ALA A 434 35.24 2.66 4.32
N ALA A 435 33.90 2.78 4.35
CA ALA A 435 33.00 1.65 4.42
C ALA A 435 33.13 0.74 3.19
N ARG A 436 33.23 1.33 2.00
CA ARG A 436 33.44 0.62 0.73
C ARG A 436 34.76 -0.16 0.73
N CYS A 437 35.85 0.48 1.13
CA CYS A 437 37.16 -0.14 1.20
C CYS A 437 37.24 -1.29 2.20
N ALA A 438 36.52 -1.15 3.34
CA ALA A 438 36.47 -2.16 4.38
C ALA A 438 35.36 -3.24 4.14
N ASN A 439 34.57 -3.10 3.09
CA ASN A 439 33.35 -3.91 2.84
C ASN A 439 32.47 -4.04 4.10
N SER A 440 32.24 -2.92 4.78
CA SER A 440 31.48 -2.83 6.03
C SER A 440 30.39 -1.77 5.93
N SER A 441 29.48 -1.70 6.94
CA SER A 441 28.49 -0.63 7.05
C SER A 441 29.13 0.72 7.40
N LEU A 442 28.38 1.82 7.17
CA LEU A 442 28.78 3.17 7.58
C LEU A 442 29.00 3.26 9.11
N TYR A 443 28.18 2.56 9.86
CA TYR A 443 28.27 2.48 11.32
C TYR A 443 29.61 1.89 11.76
N ASN A 444 29.99 0.74 11.22
CA ASN A 444 31.23 0.08 11.54
C ASN A 444 32.48 0.85 11.03
N ALA A 445 32.37 1.46 9.85
CA ALA A 445 33.43 2.26 9.27
C ALA A 445 33.67 3.57 10.02
N ALA A 446 32.70 4.08 10.79
CA ALA A 446 32.81 5.34 11.52
C ALA A 446 34.02 5.37 12.48
N ALA A 447 34.40 4.23 13.06
CA ALA A 447 35.55 4.11 13.95
C ALA A 447 36.92 4.29 13.24
N SER A 448 36.98 4.10 11.91
CA SER A 448 38.25 4.20 11.14
C SER A 448 38.62 5.63 10.76
N LEU A 449 37.68 6.59 10.90
CA LEU A 449 37.90 7.98 10.52
C LEU A 449 38.60 8.77 11.64
N ALA A 450 39.65 9.52 11.28
CA ALA A 450 40.42 10.37 12.20
C ALA A 450 39.99 11.85 12.11
N GLY A 451 40.46 12.66 13.06
CA GLY A 451 40.28 14.11 13.09
C GLY A 451 38.90 14.56 13.57
N LYS A 452 38.51 15.81 13.25
CA LYS A 452 37.28 16.43 13.73
C LYS A 452 36.03 15.67 13.24
N ALA A 453 36.05 15.19 12.00
CA ALA A 453 34.97 14.39 11.43
C ALA A 453 34.79 13.06 12.17
N GLY A 454 35.88 12.33 12.41
CA GLY A 454 35.87 11.09 13.18
C GLY A 454 35.37 11.28 14.60
N THR A 455 35.75 12.39 15.28
CA THR A 455 35.22 12.70 16.62
C THR A 455 33.71 12.92 16.61
N SER A 456 33.18 13.64 15.63
CA SER A 456 31.73 13.86 15.52
C SER A 456 30.97 12.57 15.18
N LEU A 457 31.50 11.74 14.30
CA LEU A 457 30.95 10.42 13.96
C LEU A 457 30.98 9.48 15.17
N ALA A 458 32.12 9.44 15.93
CA ALA A 458 32.22 8.62 17.13
C ALA A 458 31.17 9.03 18.20
N ARG A 459 30.86 10.33 18.33
CA ARG A 459 29.81 10.80 19.23
C ARG A 459 28.41 10.33 18.75
N PHE A 460 28.19 10.35 17.45
CA PHE A 460 26.92 9.86 16.90
C PHE A 460 26.78 8.33 17.10
N VAL A 461 27.83 7.56 16.81
CA VAL A 461 27.85 6.11 17.07
C VAL A 461 27.56 5.82 18.54
N ARG A 462 28.25 6.54 19.46
CA ARG A 462 28.00 6.40 20.89
C ARG A 462 26.55 6.72 21.27
N LEU A 463 25.95 7.78 20.68
CA LEU A 463 24.53 8.10 20.90
C LEU A 463 23.62 6.90 20.52
N ILE A 464 23.89 6.24 19.40
CA ILE A 464 23.10 5.07 18.98
C ILE A 464 23.33 3.90 19.95
N GLU A 465 24.56 3.65 20.41
CA GLU A 465 24.86 2.61 21.41
C GLU A 465 24.16 2.87 22.76
N ASP A 466 24.23 4.13 23.23
CA ASP A 466 23.55 4.56 24.46
C ASP A 466 22.04 4.34 24.34
N LEU A 467 21.43 4.78 23.22
CA LEU A 467 20.02 4.58 22.96
C LEU A 467 19.64 3.10 22.90
N ARG A 468 20.43 2.26 22.24
CA ARG A 468 20.19 0.80 22.20
C ARG A 468 20.23 0.17 23.59
N SER A 469 21.13 0.65 24.44
CA SER A 469 21.24 0.18 25.84
C SER A 469 20.09 0.69 26.71
N GLU A 470 19.77 1.99 26.61
CA GLU A 470 18.71 2.63 27.40
C GLU A 470 17.30 2.11 27.07
N THR A 471 17.07 1.65 25.83
CA THR A 471 15.75 1.28 25.33
C THR A 471 15.47 -0.23 25.35
N ARG A 472 16.44 -1.04 25.77
CA ARG A 472 16.35 -2.51 25.71
C ARG A 472 15.11 -3.09 26.41
N ASP A 473 14.79 -2.56 27.57
CA ASP A 473 13.73 -3.06 28.45
C ASP A 473 12.49 -2.14 28.49
N LEU A 474 12.44 -1.13 27.62
CA LEU A 474 11.33 -0.19 27.54
C LEU A 474 10.23 -0.71 26.61
N LEU A 475 8.99 -0.31 26.87
CA LEU A 475 7.87 -0.52 25.95
C LEU A 475 8.05 0.34 24.69
N LEU A 476 7.53 -0.11 23.58
CA LEU A 476 7.70 0.57 22.29
C LEU A 476 7.37 2.08 22.28
N PRO A 477 6.27 2.55 22.89
CA PRO A 477 6.00 3.99 23.00
C PRO A 477 7.07 4.74 23.79
N GLU A 478 7.59 4.14 24.86
CA GLU A 478 8.66 4.69 25.70
C GLU A 478 9.99 4.73 24.93
N VAL A 479 10.26 3.71 24.10
CA VAL A 479 11.41 3.67 23.18
C VAL A 479 11.37 4.87 22.24
N ILE A 480 10.20 5.13 21.61
CA ILE A 480 10.03 6.23 20.66
C ILE A 480 10.20 7.58 21.35
N ASP A 481 9.55 7.81 22.48
CA ASP A 481 9.68 9.05 23.24
C ASP A 481 11.13 9.30 23.67
N ARG A 482 11.82 8.29 24.22
CA ARG A 482 13.24 8.36 24.58
C ARG A 482 14.12 8.72 23.40
N ILE A 483 13.86 8.17 22.22
CA ILE A 483 14.61 8.47 21.00
C ILE A 483 14.39 9.91 20.55
N ILE A 484 13.14 10.38 20.51
CA ILE A 484 12.80 11.74 20.11
C ILE A 484 13.51 12.76 20.99
N ASP A 485 13.56 12.54 22.30
CA ASP A 485 14.21 13.45 23.24
C ASP A 485 15.75 13.34 23.17
N ARG A 486 16.30 12.15 23.28
CA ARG A 486 17.75 11.93 23.36
C ARG A 486 18.48 12.21 22.04
N SER A 487 17.82 12.01 20.89
CA SER A 487 18.36 12.37 19.58
C SER A 487 18.46 13.89 19.35
N GLY A 488 17.68 14.67 20.13
CA GLY A 488 17.55 16.12 20.00
C GLY A 488 16.51 16.54 18.96
N LEU A 489 15.69 15.63 18.43
CA LEU A 489 14.64 15.94 17.44
C LEU A 489 13.62 16.92 18.00
N ARG A 490 13.09 16.69 19.22
CA ARG A 490 12.13 17.57 19.88
C ARG A 490 12.67 18.98 20.02
N GLN A 491 13.90 19.12 20.54
CA GLN A 491 14.55 20.43 20.73
C GLN A 491 14.84 21.13 19.38
N HIS A 492 15.18 20.38 18.34
CA HIS A 492 15.41 20.93 17.00
C HIS A 492 14.12 21.55 16.44
N TYR A 493 13.03 20.81 16.49
CA TYR A 493 11.74 21.27 15.94
C TYR A 493 11.11 22.38 16.78
N LEU A 494 11.33 22.46 18.10
CA LEU A 494 10.91 23.60 18.92
C LEU A 494 11.47 24.95 18.41
N THR A 495 12.57 24.94 17.69
CA THR A 495 13.21 26.15 17.15
C THR A 495 12.81 26.46 15.70
N ASP A 496 12.01 25.61 15.05
CA ASP A 496 11.55 25.78 13.67
C ASP A 496 10.27 26.64 13.64
N LYS A 497 10.03 27.33 12.50
CA LYS A 497 8.83 28.18 12.33
C LYS A 497 7.51 27.39 12.32
N GLU A 498 7.55 26.14 11.85
CA GLU A 498 6.43 25.19 11.84
C GLU A 498 6.60 24.11 12.94
N GLY A 499 7.34 24.47 13.99
CA GLY A 499 7.84 23.50 14.97
C GLY A 499 6.74 22.84 15.78
N GLN A 500 5.67 23.55 16.10
CA GLN A 500 4.55 23.02 16.88
C GLN A 500 3.86 21.85 16.16
N ASP A 501 3.51 22.04 14.89
CA ASP A 501 2.86 21.00 14.09
C ASP A 501 3.75 19.74 13.95
N ARG A 502 5.07 19.95 13.84
CA ARG A 502 6.04 18.83 13.73
C ARG A 502 6.20 18.09 15.05
N ILE A 503 6.11 18.80 16.18
CA ILE A 503 6.14 18.16 17.50
C ILE A 503 4.87 17.33 17.71
N GLU A 504 3.70 17.87 17.35
CA GLU A 504 2.44 17.13 17.39
C GLU A 504 2.51 15.86 16.55
N ASN A 505 3.18 15.91 15.38
CA ASN A 505 3.42 14.71 14.57
C ASN A 505 4.35 13.69 15.25
N LEU A 506 5.35 14.15 16.01
CA LEU A 506 6.22 13.24 16.77
C LEU A 506 5.49 12.62 17.97
N ASP A 507 4.62 13.39 18.63
CA ASP A 507 3.79 12.90 19.72
C ASP A 507 2.72 11.90 19.19
N GLU A 508 2.18 12.14 17.99
CA GLU A 508 1.28 11.22 17.31
C GLU A 508 1.99 9.90 16.91
N LEU A 509 3.29 9.92 16.64
CA LEU A 509 4.06 8.69 16.42
C LEU A 509 4.11 7.81 17.68
N ILE A 510 4.16 8.39 18.87
CA ILE A 510 4.08 7.67 20.14
C ILE A 510 2.69 7.05 20.31
N ASN A 511 1.63 7.80 19.96
CA ASN A 511 0.26 7.30 19.99
C ASN A 511 0.04 6.15 18.99
N ALA A 512 0.59 6.26 17.77
CA ALA A 512 0.54 5.20 16.77
C ALA A 512 1.18 3.90 17.28
N ALA A 513 2.32 3.99 17.96
CA ALA A 513 2.97 2.83 18.56
C ALA A 513 2.15 2.22 19.73
N THR A 514 1.45 3.07 20.49
CA THR A 514 0.55 2.60 21.55
C THR A 514 -0.65 1.85 20.97
N GLY A 515 -1.23 2.35 19.88
CA GLY A 515 -2.30 1.68 19.16
C GLY A 515 -1.85 0.34 18.57
N PHE A 516 -0.67 0.33 17.94
CA PHE A 516 -0.06 -0.87 17.38
C PHE A 516 0.10 -1.99 18.41
N LEU A 517 0.62 -1.67 19.62
CA LEU A 517 0.77 -2.66 20.68
C LEU A 517 -0.56 -3.21 21.19
N ARG A 518 -1.63 -2.41 21.18
CA ARG A 518 -2.97 -2.88 21.58
C ARG A 518 -3.58 -3.83 20.55
N GLU A 519 -3.32 -3.56 19.28
CA GLU A 519 -3.80 -4.38 18.17
C GLU A 519 -3.02 -5.70 18.05
N GLU A 520 -1.70 -5.65 18.16
CA GLU A 520 -0.79 -6.80 18.03
C GLU A 520 -0.56 -7.55 19.35
N GLY A 521 -0.48 -6.83 20.48
CA GLY A 521 -0.17 -7.41 21.80
C GLY A 521 -1.26 -8.31 22.39
N GLY A 522 -2.47 -8.33 21.80
CA GLY A 522 -3.48 -9.33 22.09
C GLY A 522 -3.35 -10.62 21.26
N ALA A 523 -2.37 -10.72 20.34
CA ALA A 523 -2.15 -11.87 19.48
C ALA A 523 -1.25 -12.96 20.09
N SER A 524 -0.70 -12.75 21.29
CA SER A 524 0.22 -13.71 21.94
C SER A 524 -0.51 -14.87 22.62
N GLY A 525 -1.46 -15.52 21.93
CA GLY A 525 -2.27 -16.60 22.51
C GLY A 525 -2.06 -18.00 21.94
N ASP A 526 -1.57 -18.18 20.73
CA ASP A 526 -1.33 -19.51 20.17
C ASP A 526 -0.26 -19.48 19.05
N GLY A 527 0.97 -19.83 19.42
CA GLY A 527 1.93 -20.51 18.53
C GLY A 527 2.58 -19.76 17.38
N ASP A 528 2.12 -18.61 16.97
CA ASP A 528 2.84 -17.78 15.98
C ASP A 528 3.79 -16.85 16.77
N ALA A 529 5.05 -17.23 16.87
CA ALA A 529 6.09 -16.42 17.49
C ALA A 529 6.10 -15.02 16.86
N MET A 530 6.18 -13.97 17.70
CA MET A 530 6.52 -12.64 17.23
C MET A 530 7.71 -12.73 16.25
N PRO A 531 7.77 -11.93 15.18
CA PRO A 531 8.93 -11.92 14.30
C PRO A 531 10.21 -11.80 15.12
N ASP A 532 11.25 -12.57 14.77
CA ASP A 532 12.58 -12.40 15.36
C ASP A 532 12.97 -10.92 15.26
N GLY A 533 12.99 -10.19 16.40
CA GLY A 533 13.23 -8.73 16.42
C GLY A 533 12.27 -7.95 17.33
N GLY A 534 11.24 -8.62 17.85
CA GLY A 534 10.33 -8.05 18.85
C GLY A 534 9.41 -6.93 18.32
N PRO A 535 8.72 -6.21 19.23
CA PRO A 535 7.72 -5.19 18.89
C PRO A 535 8.25 -4.04 18.02
N LEU A 536 9.51 -3.67 18.19
CA LEU A 536 10.14 -2.60 17.41
C LEU A 536 10.27 -2.97 15.91
N ALA A 537 10.73 -4.18 15.60
CA ALA A 537 10.88 -4.63 14.22
C ALA A 537 9.50 -4.80 13.55
N ALA A 538 8.52 -5.29 14.29
CA ALA A 538 7.14 -5.40 13.80
C ALA A 538 6.53 -4.03 13.51
N PHE A 539 6.71 -3.05 14.40
CA PHE A 539 6.24 -1.67 14.20
C PHE A 539 6.92 -0.98 13.00
N LEU A 540 8.23 -1.15 12.81
CA LEU A 540 8.95 -0.60 11.66
C LEU A 540 8.46 -1.19 10.33
N ALA A 541 8.16 -2.49 10.30
CA ALA A 541 7.54 -3.12 9.14
C ALA A 541 6.13 -2.57 8.89
N HIS A 542 5.32 -2.43 9.94
CA HIS A 542 3.99 -1.83 9.88
C HIS A 542 4.02 -0.39 9.37
N ALA A 543 4.88 0.47 9.93
CA ALA A 543 5.06 1.85 9.48
C ALA A 543 5.49 1.94 8.00
N SER A 544 6.36 1.04 7.55
CA SER A 544 6.77 0.97 6.14
C SER A 544 5.65 0.51 5.21
N LEU A 545 4.77 -0.37 5.68
CA LEU A 545 3.60 -0.83 4.93
C LEU A 545 2.48 0.23 4.91
N GLU A 546 2.27 0.92 6.03
CA GLU A 546 1.27 2.00 6.14
C GLU A 546 1.69 3.30 5.45
N ALA A 547 2.99 3.57 5.28
CA ALA A 547 3.46 4.67 4.42
C ALA A 547 2.86 4.60 3.00
N GLY A 548 2.23 3.48 2.63
CA GLY A 548 1.41 3.27 1.44
C GLY A 548 -0.04 3.71 1.54
N GLU A 549 -0.66 4.00 2.72
CA GLU A 549 -2.10 4.20 2.88
C GLU A 549 -2.50 5.50 3.58
N HIS A 550 -3.71 5.98 3.26
CA HIS A 550 -4.28 7.23 3.79
C HIS A 550 -4.88 7.02 5.18
N GLN A 551 -4.47 7.82 6.16
CA GLN A 551 -5.27 8.05 7.36
C GLN A 551 -5.73 9.51 7.42
N ALA A 552 -7.02 9.69 7.62
CA ALA A 552 -7.62 10.98 7.94
C ALA A 552 -7.50 11.20 9.47
N GLY A 553 -6.97 12.32 9.89
CA GLY A 553 -6.97 12.71 11.31
C GLY A 553 -8.39 12.76 11.87
N GLU A 554 -8.55 12.30 13.11
CA GLU A 554 -9.83 12.14 13.79
C GLU A 554 -10.52 13.48 14.11
N GLY A 555 -11.86 13.54 13.95
CA GLY A 555 -12.74 14.32 14.83
C GLY A 555 -13.33 15.63 14.33
N GLN A 556 -13.06 16.14 13.13
CA GLN A 556 -13.78 17.33 12.59
C GLN A 556 -14.56 17.00 11.32
N GLU A 557 -15.85 17.39 11.29
CA GLU A 557 -16.66 17.39 10.08
C GLU A 557 -16.06 18.35 9.05
N ALA A 558 -15.53 17.84 7.97
CA ALA A 558 -14.84 18.61 6.93
C ALA A 558 -15.15 18.07 5.55
N VAL A 559 -15.22 18.95 4.56
CA VAL A 559 -15.36 18.56 3.16
C VAL A 559 -14.12 17.79 2.71
N GLN A 560 -14.31 16.69 1.99
CA GLN A 560 -13.23 15.81 1.56
C GLN A 560 -12.76 16.20 0.16
N LEU A 561 -11.50 16.61 0.04
CA LEU A 561 -10.85 16.92 -1.23
C LEU A 561 -9.89 15.80 -1.59
N MET A 562 -10.03 15.23 -2.79
CA MET A 562 -9.14 14.16 -3.21
C MET A 562 -9.11 13.97 -4.72
N THR A 563 -8.09 13.28 -5.19
CA THR A 563 -8.10 12.83 -6.59
C THR A 563 -9.13 11.71 -6.76
N VAL A 564 -9.71 11.59 -7.97
CA VAL A 564 -10.62 10.48 -8.31
C VAL A 564 -9.99 9.11 -8.06
N HIS A 565 -8.67 8.97 -8.22
CA HIS A 565 -7.94 7.73 -7.85
C HIS A 565 -7.99 7.44 -6.35
N ALA A 566 -7.85 8.48 -5.53
CA ALA A 566 -7.89 8.33 -4.07
C ALA A 566 -9.31 8.05 -3.55
N ALA A 567 -10.33 8.38 -4.32
CA ALA A 567 -11.73 8.12 -4.01
C ALA A 567 -12.14 6.65 -4.19
N LYS A 568 -11.31 5.84 -4.85
CA LYS A 568 -11.61 4.40 -5.04
C LYS A 568 -11.83 3.70 -3.71
N GLY A 569 -12.98 3.04 -3.57
CA GLY A 569 -13.39 2.35 -2.34
C GLY A 569 -14.05 3.25 -1.29
N LEU A 570 -14.14 4.56 -1.53
CA LEU A 570 -14.89 5.50 -0.69
C LEU A 570 -16.31 5.71 -1.23
N GLU A 571 -17.17 6.29 -0.41
CA GLU A 571 -18.54 6.66 -0.79
C GLU A 571 -18.96 7.92 -0.01
N PHE A 572 -19.69 8.81 -0.69
CA PHE A 572 -20.16 10.08 -0.16
C PHE A 572 -21.58 10.34 -0.63
N ASP A 573 -22.36 11.05 0.19
CA ASP A 573 -23.74 11.42 -0.16
C ASP A 573 -23.78 12.46 -1.27
N VAL A 574 -22.80 13.39 -1.28
CA VAL A 574 -22.68 14.45 -2.28
C VAL A 574 -21.29 14.44 -2.90
N VAL A 575 -21.22 14.39 -4.21
CA VAL A 575 -19.96 14.38 -4.95
C VAL A 575 -19.94 15.47 -6.01
N PHE A 576 -18.89 16.29 -5.96
CA PHE A 576 -18.54 17.24 -7.00
C PHE A 576 -17.35 16.70 -7.80
N ILE A 577 -17.44 16.68 -9.12
CA ILE A 577 -16.32 16.31 -9.99
C ILE A 577 -15.89 17.57 -10.74
N SER A 578 -14.66 18.03 -10.46
CA SER A 578 -14.11 19.28 -10.96
C SER A 578 -13.16 19.03 -12.12
N GLY A 579 -13.10 19.99 -13.06
CA GLY A 579 -12.15 19.98 -14.16
C GLY A 579 -12.46 18.96 -15.26
N LEU A 580 -13.74 18.72 -15.56
CA LEU A 580 -14.18 17.83 -16.64
C LEU A 580 -14.00 18.50 -18.00
N GLU A 581 -12.74 18.66 -18.42
CA GLU A 581 -12.40 19.25 -19.70
C GLU A 581 -11.22 18.53 -20.36
N GLN A 582 -11.16 18.61 -21.69
CA GLN A 582 -10.11 17.95 -22.48
C GLN A 582 -8.72 18.48 -22.08
N GLY A 583 -7.82 17.56 -21.73
CA GLY A 583 -6.47 17.87 -21.26
C GLY A 583 -6.31 17.81 -19.74
N LEU A 584 -7.39 18.02 -18.99
CA LEU A 584 -7.41 17.83 -17.52
C LEU A 584 -8.08 16.50 -17.13
N PHE A 585 -9.31 16.27 -17.56
CA PHE A 585 -10.03 15.02 -17.36
C PHE A 585 -10.96 14.75 -18.54
N PRO A 586 -10.57 13.91 -19.53
CA PRO A 586 -9.41 13.01 -19.56
C PRO A 586 -8.08 13.73 -19.65
N HIS A 587 -7.06 13.20 -18.95
CA HIS A 587 -5.73 13.79 -18.88
C HIS A 587 -5.00 13.67 -20.22
N GLU A 588 -4.27 14.73 -20.63
CA GLU A 588 -3.60 14.78 -21.94
C GLU A 588 -2.66 13.58 -22.17
N ASN A 589 -1.83 13.25 -21.20
CA ASN A 589 -0.91 12.11 -21.30
C ASN A 589 -1.63 10.78 -21.49
N ALA A 590 -2.77 10.58 -20.80
CA ALA A 590 -3.54 9.35 -20.92
C ALA A 590 -4.13 9.18 -22.34
N THR A 591 -4.47 10.28 -23.03
CA THR A 591 -5.00 10.20 -24.39
C THR A 591 -3.95 9.78 -25.43
N LEU A 592 -2.65 9.91 -25.11
CA LEU A 592 -1.53 9.49 -25.96
C LEU A 592 -1.13 8.02 -25.75
N GLU A 593 -1.54 7.42 -24.64
CA GLU A 593 -1.24 6.02 -24.32
C GLU A 593 -2.26 5.07 -24.97
N ARG A 594 -1.78 3.88 -25.31
CA ARG A 594 -2.67 2.82 -25.78
C ARG A 594 -3.65 2.45 -24.67
N ASP A 595 -4.95 2.48 -24.94
CA ASP A 595 -6.03 2.19 -24.00
C ASP A 595 -6.18 3.21 -22.83
N GLY A 596 -5.37 4.30 -22.81
CA GLY A 596 -5.42 5.31 -21.75
C GLY A 596 -6.77 6.03 -21.65
N LEU A 597 -7.42 6.32 -22.79
CA LEU A 597 -8.76 6.89 -22.78
C LEU A 597 -9.80 5.93 -22.18
N GLU A 598 -9.62 4.61 -22.32
CA GLU A 598 -10.48 3.63 -21.69
C GLU A 598 -10.28 3.58 -20.16
N GLU A 599 -9.05 3.80 -19.69
CA GLU A 599 -8.74 3.94 -18.27
C GLU A 599 -9.35 5.22 -17.68
N GLU A 600 -9.26 6.34 -18.37
CA GLU A 600 -9.92 7.60 -17.96
C GLU A 600 -11.44 7.45 -17.85
N ARG A 601 -12.09 6.67 -18.75
CA ARG A 601 -13.53 6.37 -18.62
C ARG A 601 -13.85 5.48 -17.42
N ARG A 602 -12.95 4.57 -17.04
CA ARG A 602 -13.12 3.77 -15.81
C ARG A 602 -12.93 4.62 -14.56
N LEU A 603 -12.09 5.63 -14.67
CA LEU A 603 -11.78 6.54 -13.58
C LEU A 603 -12.94 7.49 -13.28
N MET A 604 -13.60 8.00 -14.35
CA MET A 604 -14.80 8.83 -14.26
C MET A 604 -16.00 8.04 -13.72
#